data_e7bd1fc3b197a3ab959e5c3581582233
#
_entry.id   e7bd1fc3b197a3ab959e5c3581582233
#
_cell.length_a   1.000
_cell.length_b   1.000
_cell.length_c   1.000
_cell.angle_alpha   90.00
_cell.angle_beta   90.00
_cell.angle_gamma   90.00
#
_symmetry.space_group_name_H-M   'P 1'
#
loop_
_entity.id
_entity.type
_entity.pdbx_description
1 polymer ?
#
loop_
_entity_poly.entity_id
_entity_poly.type
_entity_poly.pdbx_seq_one_letter_code
_entity_poly.pdbx_strand_id
1 'polypeptide(L)' 'KEPNVWAVRTDDWKFIFNVHDGTEELYNLQNDPNELNNLIDIEPEISTKLRLKLNELESR' A
#
# COMPACT_ATOMS: atom_id res chain seq x y z
N LYS A 1 -21.43 -0.49 -2.19
CA LYS A 1 -20.62 -0.06 -1.84
C LYS A 1 -19.42 -0.51 -2.16
N GLU A 2 -18.66 0.10 -2.74
CA GLU A 2 -17.51 -0.36 -2.99
C GLU A 2 -16.53 0.21 -2.14
N PRO A 3 -15.45 -0.42 -1.88
CA PRO A 3 -14.46 0.11 -1.00
C PRO A 3 -13.85 1.36 -1.58
N ASN A 4 -13.54 2.29 -0.70
CA ASN A 4 -12.81 3.46 -1.08
C ASN A 4 -11.33 3.27 -0.87
N VAL A 5 -10.91 2.08 -0.49
CA VAL A 5 -9.52 1.79 -0.16
C VAL A 5 -9.15 0.46 -0.79
N TRP A 6 -8.00 0.46 -1.49
CA TRP A 6 -7.43 -0.76 -2.02
C TRP A 6 -6.15 -1.04 -1.25
N ALA A 7 -5.87 -2.29 -0.97
CA ALA A 7 -4.69 -2.64 -0.20
C ALA A 7 -4.07 -3.92 -0.72
N VAL A 8 -2.75 -4.00 -0.66
CA VAL A 8 -2.03 -5.22 -0.96
C VAL A 8 -1.05 -5.43 0.17
N ARG A 9 -0.93 -6.66 0.62
CA ARG A 9 -0.10 -6.99 1.75
C ARG A 9 0.82 -8.16 1.41
N THR A 10 2.07 -8.05 1.80
CA THR A 10 3.02 -9.14 1.74
C THR A 10 3.42 -9.49 3.17
N ASP A 11 4.41 -10.38 3.33
CA ASP A 11 4.83 -10.74 4.67
C ASP A 11 5.41 -9.56 5.44
N ASP A 12 6.09 -8.65 4.71
CA ASP A 12 6.82 -7.56 5.37
C ASP A 12 6.21 -6.20 5.15
N TRP A 13 5.34 -6.04 4.18
CA TRP A 13 4.89 -4.72 3.76
C TRP A 13 3.39 -4.65 3.58
N LYS A 14 2.85 -3.45 3.72
CA LYS A 14 1.45 -3.20 3.43
C LYS A 14 1.36 -1.88 2.66
N PHE A 15 0.70 -1.93 1.50
CA PHE A 15 0.51 -0.76 0.65
C PHE A 15 -0.98 -0.48 0.56
N ILE A 16 -1.37 0.77 0.80
CA ILE A 16 -2.76 1.18 0.79
C ILE A 16 -2.93 2.32 -0.21
N PHE A 17 -3.93 2.22 -1.05
CA PHE A 17 -4.30 3.29 -1.95
C PHE A 17 -5.69 3.77 -1.60
N ASN A 18 -5.81 5.04 -1.26
CA ASN A 18 -7.09 5.65 -0.90
C ASN A 18 -7.70 6.25 -2.14
N VAL A 19 -8.70 5.56 -2.68
CA VAL A 19 -9.30 5.96 -3.95
C VAL A 19 -9.93 7.34 -3.87
N HIS A 20 -10.53 7.63 -2.73
CA HIS A 20 -11.29 8.84 -2.57
C HIS A 20 -10.45 10.11 -2.80
N ASP A 21 -9.25 10.15 -2.25
CA ASP A 21 -8.41 11.33 -2.37
C ASP A 21 -7.09 11.08 -3.07
N GLY A 22 -6.87 9.85 -3.55
CA GLY A 22 -5.67 9.53 -4.31
C GLY A 22 -4.41 9.39 -3.49
N THR A 23 -4.51 9.36 -2.16
CA THR A 23 -3.32 9.24 -1.34
C THR A 23 -2.88 7.79 -1.21
N GLU A 24 -1.61 7.60 -0.89
CA GLU A 24 -1.03 6.27 -0.74
C GLU A 24 -0.31 6.16 0.58
N GLU A 25 -0.28 4.96 1.14
CA GLU A 25 0.40 4.69 2.40
C GLU A 25 1.19 3.41 2.26
N LEU A 26 2.36 3.38 2.88
CA LEU A 26 3.22 2.21 2.87
C LEU A 26 3.76 1.96 4.26
N TYR A 27 3.63 0.74 4.75
CA TYR A 27 4.08 0.38 6.10
C TYR A 27 4.96 -0.85 6.06
N ASN A 28 6.01 -0.82 6.89
CA ASN A 28 6.87 -1.98 7.06
C ASN A 28 6.37 -2.74 8.27
N LEU A 29 5.72 -3.87 8.05
CA LEU A 29 5.03 -4.59 9.11
C LEU A 29 5.98 -5.27 10.08
N GLN A 30 7.21 -5.56 9.67
CA GLN A 30 8.17 -6.16 10.58
C GLN A 30 8.65 -5.19 11.64
N ASN A 31 8.96 -3.97 11.24
CA ASN A 31 9.48 -2.97 12.16
C ASN A 31 8.40 -2.08 12.73
N ASP A 32 7.24 -2.06 12.11
CA ASP A 32 6.17 -1.14 12.47
C ASP A 32 4.83 -1.85 12.39
N PRO A 33 4.61 -2.87 13.22
CA PRO A 33 3.37 -3.66 13.13
C PRO A 33 2.11 -2.85 13.42
N ASN A 34 2.25 -1.71 14.08
CA ASN A 34 1.09 -0.87 14.39
C ASN A 34 0.83 0.17 13.31
N GLU A 35 1.65 0.19 12.24
CA GLU A 35 1.43 1.07 11.10
C GLU A 35 1.39 2.54 11.51
N LEU A 36 2.40 2.96 12.23
CA LEU A 36 2.48 4.32 12.72
C LEU A 36 3.29 5.24 11.82
N ASN A 37 4.14 4.67 10.95
CA ASN A 37 5.04 5.45 10.11
C ASN A 37 4.81 5.16 8.65
N ASN A 38 4.18 6.10 7.94
CA ASN A 38 3.93 5.96 6.51
C ASN A 38 5.23 6.22 5.75
N LEU A 39 5.71 5.21 5.02
CA LEU A 39 6.98 5.26 4.32
C LEU A 39 6.83 5.52 2.83
N ILE A 40 5.68 6.00 2.40
CA ILE A 40 5.41 6.15 0.97
C ILE A 40 6.42 7.05 0.27
N ASP A 41 6.91 8.07 0.93
CA ASP A 41 7.87 8.99 0.35
C ASP A 41 9.31 8.57 0.59
N ILE A 42 9.52 7.55 1.43
CA ILE A 42 10.86 7.13 1.81
C ILE A 42 11.30 5.89 1.05
N GLU A 43 10.34 5.04 0.67
CA GLU A 43 10.66 3.78 -0.01
C GLU A 43 9.95 3.72 -1.36
N PRO A 44 10.38 4.52 -2.32
CA PRO A 44 9.67 4.57 -3.61
C PRO A 44 9.73 3.27 -4.40
N GLU A 45 10.81 2.51 -4.27
CA GLU A 45 10.92 1.26 -5.01
C GLU A 45 9.93 0.24 -4.53
N ILE A 46 9.77 0.15 -3.22
CA ILE A 46 8.83 -0.80 -2.64
C ILE A 46 7.41 -0.40 -3.00
N SER A 47 7.09 0.89 -2.90
CA SER A 47 5.74 1.34 -3.19
C SER A 47 5.39 1.13 -4.66
N THR A 48 6.35 1.34 -5.56
CA THR A 48 6.10 1.11 -6.97
C THR A 48 5.81 -0.36 -7.25
N LYS A 49 6.59 -1.24 -6.63
CA LYS A 49 6.40 -2.67 -6.81
C LYS A 49 5.03 -3.11 -6.34
N LEU A 50 4.61 -2.64 -5.18
CA LEU A 50 3.32 -3.03 -4.63
C LEU A 50 2.17 -2.39 -5.38
N ARG A 51 2.37 -1.17 -5.89
CA ARG A 51 1.35 -0.52 -6.70
C ARG A 51 1.09 -1.30 -7.98
N LEU A 52 2.16 -1.81 -8.60
CA LEU A 52 2.00 -2.64 -9.80
C LEU A 52 1.26 -3.93 -9.48
N LYS A 53 1.56 -4.51 -8.32
CA LYS A 53 0.88 -5.73 -7.92
C LYS A 53 -0.60 -5.48 -7.69
N LEU A 54 -0.93 -4.34 -7.11
CA LEU A 54 -2.32 -3.97 -6.88
C LEU A 54 -3.06 -3.80 -8.20
N ASN A 55 -2.41 -3.17 -9.18
CA ASN A 55 -3.02 -3.00 -10.49
C ASN A 55 -3.30 -4.33 -11.15
N GLU A 56 -2.40 -5.30 -11.00
CA GLU A 56 -2.63 -6.62 -11.54
C GLU A 56 -3.85 -7.27 -10.93
N LEU A 57 -4.01 -7.13 -9.64
CA LEU A 57 -5.14 -7.73 -8.95
C LEU A 57 -6.45 -7.07 -9.34
N GLU A 58 -6.42 -5.76 -9.55
CA GLU A 58 -7.62 -5.06 -9.95
C GLU A 58 -8.03 -5.34 -11.38
N SER A 59 -7.07 -5.62 -12.23
CA SER A 59 -7.35 -5.83 -13.65
C SER A 59 -8.09 -7.11 -13.93
N ARG A 60 -8.19 -7.96 -12.95
CA ARG A 60 -8.87 -9.24 -13.18
C ARG A 60 -10.38 -9.18 -13.14
#